data_b64d491cd1fa4f96bc44421a857f91ee
#
_entry.id   b64d491cd1fa4f96bc44421a857f91ee
#
_cell.length_a   1.000
_cell.length_b   1.000
_cell.length_c   1.000
_cell.angle_alpha   90.00
_cell.angle_beta   90.00
_cell.angle_gamma   90.00
#
_symmetry.space_group_name_H-M   'P 1'
#
loop_
_entity.id
_entity.type
_entity.pdbx_description
1 polymer ?
#
loop_
_entity_poly.entity_id
_entity_poly.type
_entity_poly.pdbx_seq_one_letter_code
_entity_poly.pdbx_strand_id
1 'polypeptide(L)'
;GRKLRRAAVQIGVLDNQVILTKRASTLKHHPGQIAFPGGKLEGDETMVQAALREAHEEVGLDPASVSVLAELPPHETVTSYTVTPILARIERDFVPVPEPGEVEECFRVPLPFLMDRSNYIVEGRLWRGQRREFFTVPYGPYYIWGATARMLKSLADRVA
;
A
#
# COMPACT_ATOMS: atom_id res chain seq x y z
N GLY A 1 4.78 -26.52 7.40
CA GLY A 1 4.58 -25.12 7.54
C GLY A 1 3.73 -24.54 6.42
N ARG A 2 3.14 -23.41 6.70
CA ARG A 2 2.29 -22.70 5.75
C ARG A 2 3.14 -21.98 4.71
N LYS A 3 2.87 -22.24 3.43
CA LYS A 3 3.57 -21.55 2.36
C LYS A 3 2.90 -20.21 2.08
N LEU A 4 3.65 -19.12 2.28
CA LEU A 4 3.17 -17.77 2.00
C LEU A 4 3.50 -17.38 0.56
N ARG A 5 2.54 -16.71 -0.09
CA ARG A 5 2.76 -16.13 -1.41
C ARG A 5 3.45 -14.79 -1.25
N ARG A 6 4.30 -14.44 -2.20
CA ARG A 6 5.04 -13.18 -2.17
C ARG A 6 4.38 -12.13 -3.04
N ALA A 7 4.29 -10.92 -2.48
CA ALA A 7 3.78 -9.75 -3.17
C ALA A 7 4.65 -8.55 -2.83
N ALA A 8 4.59 -7.51 -3.63
CA ALA A 8 5.29 -6.27 -3.39
C ALA A 8 4.34 -5.09 -3.63
N VAL A 9 4.54 -4.04 -2.83
CA VAL A 9 3.77 -2.79 -2.99
C VAL A 9 4.74 -1.63 -3.12
N GLN A 10 4.29 -0.56 -3.78
CA GLN A 10 5.08 0.66 -3.92
C GLN A 10 4.56 1.72 -2.96
N ILE A 11 5.43 2.16 -2.04
CA ILE A 11 5.20 3.37 -1.26
C ILE A 11 5.86 4.50 -2.04
N GLY A 12 5.11 5.09 -2.95
CA GLY A 12 5.61 6.14 -3.84
C GLY A 12 5.36 7.51 -3.26
N VAL A 13 6.43 8.31 -3.16
CA VAL A 13 6.36 9.67 -2.63
C VAL A 13 6.58 10.65 -3.79
N LEU A 14 5.61 11.54 -3.99
CA LEU A 14 5.64 12.57 -5.01
C LEU A 14 5.29 13.90 -4.35
N ASP A 15 6.19 14.87 -4.42
CA ASP A 15 5.97 16.19 -3.82
C ASP A 15 5.49 16.11 -2.36
N ASN A 16 6.18 15.29 -1.57
CA ASN A 16 5.87 15.10 -0.14
C ASN A 16 4.48 14.50 0.11
N GLN A 17 3.95 13.77 -0.87
CA GLN A 17 2.66 13.07 -0.77
C GLN A 17 2.84 11.60 -1.16
N VAL A 18 2.08 10.73 -0.51
CA VAL A 18 2.10 9.28 -0.79
C VAL A 18 0.94 8.93 -1.71
N ILE A 19 1.24 8.14 -2.74
CA ILE A 19 0.25 7.68 -3.72
C ILE A 19 -0.45 6.43 -3.17
N LEU A 20 -1.77 6.51 -3.05
CA LEU A 20 -2.61 5.41 -2.60
C LEU A 20 -3.73 5.16 -3.60
N THR A 21 -4.31 3.98 -3.53
CA THR A 21 -5.43 3.59 -4.36
C THR A 21 -6.62 3.15 -3.52
N LYS A 22 -7.81 3.31 -4.08
CA LYS A 22 -9.01 2.69 -3.57
C LYS A 22 -9.38 1.56 -4.52
N ARG A 23 -9.46 0.35 -3.99
CA ARG A 23 -9.81 -0.83 -4.79
C ARG A 23 -11.25 -0.72 -5.27
N ALA A 24 -11.52 -1.22 -6.48
CA ALA A 24 -12.86 -1.16 -7.04
C ALA A 24 -13.86 -1.91 -6.14
N SER A 25 -15.05 -1.35 -5.99
CA SER A 25 -16.10 -1.92 -5.14
C SER A 25 -16.68 -3.22 -5.70
N THR A 26 -16.43 -3.49 -6.99
CA THR A 26 -16.88 -4.71 -7.67
C THR A 26 -15.94 -5.89 -7.49
N LEU A 27 -14.77 -5.68 -6.88
CA LEU A 27 -13.80 -6.75 -6.70
C LEU A 27 -14.29 -7.78 -5.68
N LYS A 28 -13.93 -9.04 -5.92
CA LYS A 28 -14.29 -10.17 -5.07
C LYS A 28 -13.56 -10.13 -3.73
N HIS A 29 -12.31 -9.67 -3.74
CA HIS A 29 -11.47 -9.59 -2.55
C HIS A 29 -11.16 -8.14 -2.20
N HIS A 30 -11.39 -7.78 -0.95
CA HIS A 30 -11.10 -6.45 -0.41
C HIS A 30 -11.70 -5.29 -1.22
N PRO A 31 -13.02 -5.36 -1.55
CA PRO A 31 -13.65 -4.27 -2.31
C PRO A 31 -13.60 -2.96 -1.55
N GLY A 32 -13.28 -1.87 -2.24
CA GLY A 32 -13.25 -0.53 -1.66
C GLY A 32 -12.13 -0.25 -0.67
N GLN A 33 -11.24 -1.21 -0.43
CA GLN A 33 -10.15 -1.05 0.52
C GLN A 33 -9.06 -0.14 -0.03
N ILE A 34 -8.47 0.66 0.86
CA ILE A 34 -7.33 1.50 0.50
C ILE A 34 -6.05 0.67 0.53
N ALA A 35 -5.26 0.78 -0.52
CA ALA A 35 -4.04 0.01 -0.67
C ALA A 35 -2.98 0.82 -1.43
N PHE A 36 -1.71 0.41 -1.26
CA PHE A 36 -0.67 0.86 -2.18
C PHE A 36 -0.81 0.15 -3.52
N PRO A 37 -0.36 0.76 -4.61
CA PRO A 37 -0.18 0.01 -5.85
C PRO A 37 0.72 -1.18 -5.60
N GLY A 38 0.32 -2.37 -6.06
CA GLY A 38 1.11 -3.58 -5.84
C GLY A 38 0.35 -4.84 -6.15
N GLY A 39 1.04 -5.96 -6.02
CA GLY A 39 0.45 -7.27 -6.26
C GLY A 39 1.46 -8.39 -6.19
N LYS A 40 1.05 -9.56 -6.64
CA LYS A 40 1.86 -10.78 -6.61
C LYS A 40 3.06 -10.69 -7.55
N LEU A 41 4.17 -11.30 -7.16
CA LEU A 41 5.29 -11.51 -8.06
C LEU A 41 4.88 -12.46 -9.18
N GLU A 42 5.30 -12.16 -10.39
CA GLU A 42 5.11 -13.01 -11.56
C GLU A 42 6.45 -13.60 -12.00
N GLY A 43 6.48 -14.90 -12.26
CA GLY A 43 7.69 -15.59 -12.72
C GLY A 43 8.88 -15.31 -11.82
N ASP A 44 9.97 -14.83 -12.41
CA ASP A 44 11.24 -14.57 -11.72
C ASP A 44 11.39 -13.12 -11.27
N GLU A 45 10.29 -12.37 -11.17
CA GLU A 45 10.38 -10.97 -10.75
C GLU A 45 10.99 -10.82 -9.37
N THR A 46 11.78 -9.75 -9.21
CA THR A 46 12.17 -9.26 -7.90
C THR A 46 11.03 -8.47 -7.29
N MET A 47 11.10 -8.19 -5.99
CA MET A 47 10.11 -7.35 -5.31
C MET A 47 10.02 -5.97 -5.96
N VAL A 48 11.18 -5.38 -6.30
CA VAL A 48 11.23 -4.08 -6.96
C VAL A 48 10.54 -4.12 -8.33
N GLN A 49 10.84 -5.14 -9.13
CA GLN A 49 10.23 -5.27 -10.46
C GLN A 49 8.71 -5.39 -10.37
N ALA A 50 8.22 -6.20 -9.43
CA ALA A 50 6.78 -6.39 -9.24
C ALA A 50 6.10 -5.09 -8.80
N ALA A 51 6.69 -4.38 -7.85
CA ALA A 51 6.13 -3.11 -7.36
C ALA A 51 6.03 -2.07 -8.48
N LEU A 52 7.07 -1.95 -9.30
CA LEU A 52 7.09 -1.00 -10.41
C LEU A 52 6.09 -1.39 -11.51
N ARG A 53 6.03 -2.67 -11.86
CA ARG A 53 5.09 -3.18 -12.87
C ARG A 53 3.65 -2.95 -12.44
N GLU A 54 3.32 -3.32 -11.21
CA GLU A 54 1.94 -3.18 -10.70
C GLU A 54 1.51 -1.71 -10.65
N ALA A 55 2.38 -0.79 -10.24
CA ALA A 55 2.05 0.63 -10.24
C ALA A 55 1.80 1.16 -11.65
N HIS A 56 2.56 0.66 -12.63
CA HIS A 56 2.35 1.01 -14.03
C HIS A 56 0.98 0.52 -14.52
N GLU A 57 0.65 -0.75 -14.22
CA GLU A 57 -0.63 -1.33 -14.64
C GLU A 57 -1.82 -0.67 -13.94
N GLU A 58 -1.72 -0.47 -12.62
CA GLU A 58 -2.86 -0.02 -11.82
C GLU A 58 -3.17 1.46 -11.93
N VAL A 59 -2.15 2.32 -12.03
CA VAL A 59 -2.34 3.77 -12.01
C VAL A 59 -1.61 4.51 -13.13
N GLY A 60 -0.95 3.80 -14.04
CA GLY A 60 -0.27 4.44 -15.17
C GLY A 60 1.02 5.14 -14.81
N LEU A 61 1.66 4.77 -13.70
CA LEU A 61 2.92 5.37 -13.29
C LEU A 61 4.08 4.73 -14.05
N ASP A 62 4.74 5.54 -14.90
CA ASP A 62 5.88 5.08 -15.70
C ASP A 62 7.05 4.68 -14.79
N PRO A 63 7.52 3.44 -14.87
CA PRO A 63 8.68 3.00 -14.07
C PRO A 63 9.93 3.85 -14.27
N ALA A 64 10.09 4.46 -15.44
CA ALA A 64 11.25 5.32 -15.72
C ALA A 64 11.27 6.59 -14.87
N SER A 65 10.13 6.99 -14.30
CA SER A 65 10.03 8.17 -13.44
C SER A 65 10.16 7.84 -11.96
N VAL A 66 10.49 6.58 -11.61
CA VAL A 66 10.54 6.11 -10.23
C VAL A 66 11.97 5.78 -9.82
N SER A 67 12.44 6.39 -8.73
CA SER A 67 13.73 6.07 -8.11
C SER A 67 13.49 5.27 -6.85
N VAL A 68 13.96 4.03 -6.82
CA VAL A 68 13.82 3.17 -5.65
C VAL A 68 14.78 3.62 -4.56
N LEU A 69 14.27 3.86 -3.36
CA LEU A 69 15.06 4.30 -2.21
C LEU A 69 15.40 3.16 -1.27
N ALA A 70 14.48 2.24 -1.03
CA ALA A 70 14.70 1.14 -0.11
C ALA A 70 13.70 0.01 -0.31
N GLU A 71 14.14 -1.20 -0.01
CA GLU A 71 13.25 -2.35 0.17
C GLU A 71 13.06 -2.51 1.68
N LEU A 72 11.84 -2.35 2.15
CA LEU A 72 11.54 -2.38 3.59
C LEU A 72 11.23 -3.81 4.05
N PRO A 73 11.28 -4.08 5.37
CA PRO A 73 10.98 -5.42 5.87
C PRO A 73 9.57 -5.87 5.49
N PRO A 74 9.39 -7.16 5.19
CA PRO A 74 8.10 -7.68 4.76
C PRO A 74 7.10 -7.79 5.90
N HIS A 75 5.82 -7.76 5.54
CA HIS A 75 4.69 -7.93 6.45
C HIS A 75 3.87 -9.15 6.02
N GLU A 76 3.51 -10.00 6.97
CA GLU A 76 2.57 -11.07 6.69
C GLU A 76 1.14 -10.53 6.77
N THR A 77 0.30 -10.95 5.85
CA THR A 77 -1.11 -10.56 5.83
C THR A 77 -2.01 -11.73 6.24
N VAL A 78 -3.23 -11.41 6.68
CA VAL A 78 -4.21 -12.43 7.05
C VAL A 78 -4.64 -13.30 5.85
N THR A 79 -4.39 -12.82 4.63
CA THR A 79 -4.70 -13.53 3.40
C THR A 79 -3.55 -14.41 2.90
N SER A 80 -2.59 -14.69 3.74
CA SER A 80 -1.46 -15.60 3.45
C SER A 80 -0.46 -15.07 2.45
N TYR A 81 -0.22 -13.75 2.48
CA TYR A 81 0.83 -13.13 1.69
C TYR A 81 1.94 -12.62 2.58
N THR A 82 3.15 -12.65 2.04
CA THR A 82 4.26 -11.86 2.55
C THR A 82 4.40 -10.68 1.59
N VAL A 83 4.13 -9.47 2.09
CA VAL A 83 4.12 -8.24 1.28
C VAL A 83 5.34 -7.42 1.63
N THR A 84 6.16 -7.13 0.63
CA THR A 84 7.37 -6.32 0.79
C THR A 84 7.11 -4.91 0.26
N PRO A 85 7.18 -3.88 1.14
CA PRO A 85 7.03 -2.50 0.69
C PRO A 85 8.32 -2.01 0.04
N ILE A 86 8.18 -1.38 -1.12
CA ILE A 86 9.27 -0.71 -1.84
C ILE A 86 9.08 0.79 -1.70
N LEU A 87 9.95 1.43 -0.94
CA LEU A 87 9.93 2.88 -0.79
C LEU A 87 10.57 3.51 -1.99
N ALA A 88 9.88 4.44 -2.64
CA ALA A 88 10.33 5.03 -3.88
C ALA A 88 9.99 6.50 -3.96
N ARG A 89 10.82 7.25 -4.68
CA ARG A 89 10.55 8.65 -5.02
C ARG A 89 10.09 8.72 -6.45
N ILE A 90 8.96 9.40 -6.68
CA ILE A 90 8.45 9.66 -8.02
C ILE A 90 9.04 10.99 -8.47
N GLU A 91 9.82 10.95 -9.56
CA GLU A 91 10.62 12.10 -10.00
C GLU A 91 9.84 13.14 -10.77
N ARG A 92 8.71 12.77 -11.36
CA ARG A 92 7.88 13.64 -12.18
C ARG A 92 6.42 13.44 -11.83
N ASP A 93 5.65 14.55 -11.86
CA ASP A 93 4.22 14.45 -11.71
C ASP A 93 3.61 13.64 -12.87
N PHE A 94 2.49 13.01 -12.60
CA PHE A 94 1.79 12.21 -13.60
C PHE A 94 0.29 12.33 -13.39
N VAL A 95 -0.45 12.11 -14.47
CA VAL A 95 -1.91 12.04 -14.41
C VAL A 95 -2.27 10.57 -14.23
N PRO A 96 -2.83 10.19 -13.07
CA PRO A 96 -3.19 8.79 -12.86
C PRO A 96 -4.20 8.27 -13.86
N VAL A 97 -3.99 7.03 -14.30
CA VAL A 97 -4.93 6.30 -15.17
C VAL A 97 -5.33 5.04 -14.39
N PRO A 98 -6.37 5.12 -13.56
CA PRO A 98 -6.82 3.96 -12.78
C PRO A 98 -7.25 2.80 -13.68
N GLU A 99 -6.77 1.61 -13.36
CA GLU A 99 -7.08 0.40 -14.15
C GLU A 99 -8.56 0.06 -14.01
N PRO A 100 -9.31 0.02 -15.14
CA PRO A 100 -10.75 -0.27 -15.08
C PRO A 100 -11.04 -1.63 -14.43
N GLY A 101 -12.01 -1.65 -13.52
CA GLY A 101 -12.41 -2.87 -12.83
C GLY A 101 -11.51 -3.28 -11.66
N GLU A 102 -10.35 -2.65 -11.52
CA GLU A 102 -9.40 -2.97 -10.44
C GLU A 102 -9.24 -1.81 -9.46
N VAL A 103 -9.06 -0.61 -9.99
CA VAL A 103 -8.81 0.60 -9.20
C VAL A 103 -9.93 1.60 -9.45
N GLU A 104 -10.63 1.98 -8.39
CA GLU A 104 -11.70 2.97 -8.46
C GLU A 104 -11.11 4.38 -8.46
N GLU A 105 -10.08 4.61 -7.65
CA GLU A 105 -9.54 5.93 -7.43
C GLU A 105 -8.04 5.84 -7.09
N CYS A 106 -7.27 6.79 -7.58
CA CYS A 106 -5.88 7.03 -7.19
C CYS A 106 -5.80 8.41 -6.57
N PHE A 107 -5.28 8.50 -5.35
CA PHE A 107 -5.24 9.76 -4.60
C PHE A 107 -3.93 9.92 -3.85
N ARG A 108 -3.73 11.10 -3.27
CA ARG A 108 -2.50 11.46 -2.56
C ARG A 108 -2.80 11.85 -1.13
N VAL A 109 -1.93 11.44 -0.22
CA VAL A 109 -2.02 11.80 1.19
C VAL A 109 -0.70 12.45 1.62
N PRO A 110 -0.73 13.59 2.31
CA PRO A 110 0.51 14.25 2.74
C PRO A 110 1.38 13.33 3.58
N LEU A 111 2.64 13.23 3.22
CA LEU A 111 3.60 12.41 3.97
C LEU A 111 3.70 12.84 5.43
N PRO A 112 3.75 14.15 5.77
CA PRO A 112 3.79 14.56 7.18
C PRO A 112 2.61 14.06 8.00
N PHE A 113 1.41 13.98 7.40
CA PHE A 113 0.24 13.42 8.07
C PHE A 113 0.45 11.95 8.42
N LEU A 114 0.98 11.18 7.47
CA LEU A 114 1.20 9.74 7.64
C LEU A 114 2.38 9.44 8.57
N MET A 115 3.35 10.35 8.68
CA MET A 115 4.50 10.16 9.56
C MET A 115 4.24 10.66 10.98
N ASP A 116 3.12 11.29 11.24
CA ASP A 116 2.70 11.71 12.58
C ASP A 116 2.01 10.53 13.28
N ARG A 117 2.70 9.93 14.23
CA ARG A 117 2.19 8.75 14.94
C ARG A 117 0.90 9.02 15.71
N SER A 118 0.64 10.26 16.10
CA SER A 118 -0.60 10.62 16.80
C SER A 118 -1.86 10.50 15.95
N ASN A 119 -1.71 10.39 14.62
CA ASN A 119 -2.83 10.18 13.70
C ASN A 119 -3.27 8.72 13.61
N TYR A 120 -2.52 7.79 14.22
CA TYR A 120 -2.84 6.37 14.19
C TYR A 120 -3.68 5.99 15.39
N ILE A 121 -4.71 5.21 15.13
CA ILE A 121 -5.67 4.74 16.13
C ILE A 121 -5.61 3.22 16.16
N VAL A 122 -5.61 2.64 17.36
CA VAL A 122 -5.74 1.19 17.52
C VAL A 122 -7.23 0.89 17.72
N GLU A 123 -7.77 0.09 16.82
CA GLU A 123 -9.16 -0.36 16.89
C GLU A 123 -9.20 -1.86 17.13
N GLY A 124 -10.28 -2.33 17.75
CA GLY A 124 -10.47 -3.74 18.04
C GLY A 124 -11.74 -4.26 17.41
N ARG A 125 -11.70 -5.52 17.00
CA ARG A 125 -12.81 -6.20 16.37
C ARG A 125 -12.88 -7.64 16.86
N LEU A 126 -14.09 -8.13 17.16
CA LEU A 126 -14.28 -9.55 17.44
C LEU A 126 -14.31 -10.32 16.12
N TRP A 127 -13.50 -11.37 16.05
CA TRP A 127 -13.45 -12.22 14.89
C TRP A 127 -13.23 -13.67 15.36
N ARG A 128 -14.16 -14.54 15.03
CA ARG A 128 -14.15 -15.95 15.47
C ARG A 128 -13.93 -16.09 16.99
N GLY A 129 -14.65 -15.25 17.76
CA GLY A 129 -14.58 -15.29 19.23
C GLY A 129 -13.34 -14.67 19.85
N GLN A 130 -12.43 -14.13 19.04
CA GLN A 130 -11.21 -13.47 19.52
C GLN A 130 -11.20 -12.00 19.17
N ARG A 131 -10.73 -11.17 20.09
CA ARG A 131 -10.53 -9.76 19.83
C ARG A 131 -9.22 -9.59 19.06
N ARG A 132 -9.31 -8.95 17.88
CA ARG A 132 -8.15 -8.59 17.09
C ARG A 132 -8.03 -7.09 17.03
N GLU A 133 -6.80 -6.60 17.23
CA GLU A 133 -6.50 -5.18 17.15
C GLU A 133 -5.79 -4.88 15.83
N PHE A 134 -6.04 -3.69 15.28
CA PHE A 134 -5.43 -3.25 14.05
C PHE A 134 -5.29 -1.73 14.06
N PHE A 135 -4.32 -1.22 13.30
CA PHE A 135 -4.13 0.22 13.13
C PHE A 135 -5.06 0.78 12.08
N THR A 136 -5.52 2.00 12.34
CA THR A 136 -6.19 2.83 11.35
C THR A 136 -5.56 4.20 11.31
N VAL A 137 -5.54 4.83 10.14
CA VAL A 137 -5.08 6.20 9.98
C VAL A 137 -6.02 6.89 8.98
N PRO A 138 -7.24 7.27 9.42
CA PRO A 138 -8.22 7.87 8.53
C PRO A 138 -7.75 9.22 8.00
N TYR A 139 -7.98 9.48 6.72
CA TYR A 139 -7.66 10.76 6.09
C TYR A 139 -8.82 11.20 5.21
N GLY A 140 -9.53 12.26 5.60
CA GLY A 140 -10.71 12.72 4.88
C GLY A 140 -11.73 11.60 4.70
N PRO A 141 -12.20 11.35 3.47
CA PRO A 141 -13.15 10.27 3.21
C PRO A 141 -12.50 8.88 3.14
N TYR A 142 -11.18 8.79 3.30
CA TYR A 142 -10.46 7.54 3.13
C TYR A 142 -10.20 6.87 4.48
N TYR A 143 -10.68 5.65 4.61
CA TYR A 143 -10.46 4.83 5.80
C TYR A 143 -9.27 3.90 5.53
N ILE A 144 -8.09 4.33 5.96
CA ILE A 144 -6.86 3.57 5.78
C ILE A 144 -6.69 2.68 7.00
N TRP A 145 -6.66 1.36 6.79
CA TRP A 145 -6.60 0.39 7.88
C TRP A 145 -5.88 -0.89 7.46
N GLY A 146 -5.73 -1.82 8.38
CA GLY A 146 -5.17 -3.13 8.12
C GLY A 146 -3.72 -3.10 7.71
N ALA A 147 -3.34 -3.92 6.75
CA ALA A 147 -1.95 -4.06 6.31
C ALA A 147 -1.36 -2.74 5.80
N THR A 148 -2.16 -1.96 5.06
CA THR A 148 -1.71 -0.66 4.55
C THR A 148 -1.35 0.29 5.70
N ALA A 149 -2.23 0.42 6.70
CA ALA A 149 -1.96 1.27 7.86
C ALA A 149 -0.79 0.74 8.67
N ARG A 150 -0.65 -0.57 8.81
CA ARG A 150 0.46 -1.19 9.54
C ARG A 150 1.81 -0.89 8.88
N MET A 151 1.89 -0.98 7.55
CA MET A 151 3.10 -0.65 6.82
C MET A 151 3.46 0.83 6.95
N LEU A 152 2.47 1.72 6.89
CA LEU A 152 2.67 3.15 7.09
C LEU A 152 3.10 3.47 8.53
N LYS A 153 2.49 2.81 9.51
CA LYS A 153 2.87 2.97 10.94
C LYS A 153 4.31 2.55 11.17
N SER A 154 4.72 1.43 10.56
CA SER A 154 6.09 0.95 10.64
C SER A 154 7.08 1.98 10.08
N LEU A 155 6.74 2.60 8.97
CA LEU A 155 7.57 3.67 8.39
C LEU A 155 7.61 4.90 9.30
N ALA A 156 6.47 5.31 9.86
CA ALA A 156 6.40 6.44 10.79
C ALA A 156 7.28 6.19 12.03
N ASP A 157 7.29 4.97 12.54
CA ASP A 157 8.13 4.58 13.69
C ASP A 157 9.62 4.68 13.36
N ARG A 158 10.02 4.37 12.12
CA ARG A 158 11.42 4.43 11.68
C ARG A 158 11.96 5.85 11.60
N VAL A 159 11.11 6.81 11.26
CA VAL A 159 11.53 8.22 11.08
C VAL A 159 11.25 9.09 12.30
N ALA A 160 10.69 8.50 13.34
CA ALA A 160 10.40 9.23 14.58
C ALA A 160 11.68 9.50 15.39
#